data_ce5ea576e0f71880db51efbd6853d795
#
_entry.id   ce5ea576e0f71880db51efbd6853d795
#
_cell.length_a   1.000
_cell.length_b   1.000
_cell.length_c   1.000
_cell.angle_alpha   90.00
_cell.angle_beta   90.00
_cell.angle_gamma   90.00
#
_symmetry.space_group_name_H-M   'P 1'
#
loop_
_entity.id
_entity.type
_entity.pdbx_description
1 polymer ?
#
loop_
_entity_poly.entity_id
_entity_poly.type
_entity_poly.pdbx_seq_one_letter_code
_entity_poly.pdbx_strand_id
1 'polypeptide(L)'
;MILVASGEIDLITDGSCVYRCHNGSPMMARITGSGCMSTVMLGAFLSAENSVESAVACCAFTGIAGELAAKEMTAQKRGTMTFRNWFIDAVSLMTPEQLEHGTNVDWF
;
A
#
# COMPACT_ATOMS: atom_id res chain seq x y z
N MET A 1 0.86 -16.02 -13.98
CA MET A 1 1.02 -14.54 -14.08
C MET A 1 0.24 -13.88 -12.94
N ILE A 2 0.85 -12.92 -12.29
CA ILE A 2 0.19 -12.12 -11.25
C ILE A 2 -0.09 -10.75 -11.84
N LEU A 3 -1.35 -10.32 -11.76
CA LEU A 3 -1.79 -9.03 -12.28
C LEU A 3 -2.23 -8.15 -11.12
N VAL A 4 -1.74 -6.91 -11.09
CA VAL A 4 -2.13 -5.91 -10.10
C VAL A 4 -2.69 -4.70 -10.84
N ALA A 5 -3.94 -4.36 -10.56
CA ALA A 5 -4.58 -3.16 -11.08
C ALA A 5 -4.80 -2.19 -9.93
N SER A 6 -4.04 -1.10 -9.93
CA SER A 6 -4.11 -0.07 -8.89
C SER A 6 -5.31 0.84 -9.09
N GLY A 7 -5.89 1.31 -7.99
CA GLY A 7 -7.00 2.24 -8.01
C GLY A 7 -7.39 2.60 -6.58
N GLU A 8 -8.60 3.10 -6.40
CA GLU A 8 -9.16 3.33 -5.08
C GLU A 8 -9.22 2.01 -4.30
N ILE A 9 -9.55 0.94 -5.00
CA ILE A 9 -9.45 -0.44 -4.53
C ILE A 9 -8.49 -1.14 -5.47
N ASP A 10 -7.41 -1.69 -4.94
CA ASP A 10 -6.46 -2.46 -5.73
C ASP A 10 -7.01 -3.86 -5.99
N LEU A 11 -6.91 -4.32 -7.22
CA LEU A 11 -7.33 -5.67 -7.62
C LEU A 11 -6.07 -6.49 -7.92
N ILE A 12 -5.93 -7.63 -7.26
CA ILE A 12 -4.78 -8.50 -7.41
C ILE A 12 -5.29 -9.92 -7.75
N THR A 13 -4.75 -10.52 -8.80
CA THR A 13 -5.18 -11.85 -9.22
C THR A 13 -4.03 -12.64 -9.83
N ASP A 14 -4.10 -13.95 -9.68
CA ASP A 14 -3.26 -14.91 -10.42
C ASP A 14 -4.06 -15.70 -11.48
N GLY A 15 -5.33 -15.34 -11.67
CA GLY A 15 -6.25 -16.02 -12.58
C GLY A 15 -7.22 -16.96 -11.88
N SER A 16 -6.97 -17.35 -10.64
CA SER A 16 -7.81 -18.28 -9.88
C SER A 16 -8.76 -17.57 -8.93
N CYS A 17 -8.28 -16.48 -8.34
CA CYS A 17 -9.03 -15.72 -7.34
C CYS A 17 -8.71 -14.25 -7.53
N VAL A 18 -9.65 -13.37 -7.19
CA VAL A 18 -9.41 -11.92 -7.22
C VAL A 18 -9.43 -11.41 -5.79
N TYR A 19 -8.33 -10.78 -5.38
CA TYR A 19 -8.24 -10.11 -4.09
C TYR A 19 -8.51 -8.63 -4.28
N ARG A 20 -9.23 -8.05 -3.33
CA ARG A 20 -9.48 -6.61 -3.30
C ARG A 20 -8.79 -6.03 -2.06
N CYS A 21 -7.89 -5.10 -2.27
CA CYS A 21 -7.22 -4.38 -1.20
C CYS A 21 -7.83 -2.99 -1.07
N HIS A 22 -8.44 -2.73 0.08
CA HIS A 22 -9.12 -1.47 0.36
C HIS A 22 -8.23 -0.48 1.11
N ASN A 23 -7.00 -0.85 1.40
CA ASN A 23 -6.05 0.02 2.09
C ASN A 23 -5.58 1.14 1.19
N GLY A 24 -5.32 2.29 1.78
CA GLY A 24 -4.78 3.44 1.09
C GLY A 24 -5.46 4.73 1.45
N SER A 25 -4.97 5.82 0.88
CA SER A 25 -5.50 7.15 1.07
C SER A 25 -5.51 7.90 -0.27
N PRO A 26 -6.55 8.73 -0.53
CA PRO A 26 -6.56 9.60 -1.71
C PRO A 26 -5.35 10.53 -1.79
N MET A 27 -4.70 10.81 -0.66
CA MET A 27 -3.51 11.65 -0.62
C MET A 27 -2.33 11.04 -1.38
N MET A 28 -2.30 9.71 -1.51
CA MET A 28 -1.23 9.03 -2.26
C MET A 28 -1.20 9.47 -3.73
N ALA A 29 -2.36 9.79 -4.31
CA ALA A 29 -2.46 10.27 -5.68
C ALA A 29 -2.01 11.72 -5.83
N ARG A 30 -1.87 12.45 -4.73
CA ARG A 30 -1.49 13.86 -4.74
C ARG A 30 0.02 14.10 -4.67
N ILE A 31 0.80 13.04 -4.45
CA ILE A 31 2.26 13.15 -4.42
C ILE A 31 2.86 12.49 -5.64
N THR A 32 3.95 13.07 -6.13
CA THR A 32 4.68 12.50 -7.26
C THR A 32 5.50 11.30 -6.80
N GLY A 33 5.42 10.21 -7.55
CA GLY A 33 6.27 9.05 -7.35
C GLY A 33 5.70 7.96 -6.46
N SER A 34 4.49 8.11 -5.89
CA SER A 34 3.89 7.06 -5.06
C SER A 34 3.66 5.77 -5.85
N GLY A 35 3.21 5.88 -7.11
CA GLY A 35 3.04 4.72 -7.98
C GLY A 35 4.36 4.03 -8.30
N CYS A 36 5.41 4.81 -8.58
CA CYS A 36 6.74 4.27 -8.84
C CYS A 36 7.31 3.58 -7.60
N MET A 37 7.15 4.18 -6.43
CA MET A 37 7.58 3.58 -5.16
C MET A 37 6.84 2.26 -4.90
N SER A 38 5.53 2.22 -5.14
CA SER A 38 4.72 1.02 -4.98
C SER A 38 5.18 -0.10 -5.91
N THR A 39 5.52 0.23 -7.16
CA THR A 39 6.01 -0.74 -8.15
C THR A 39 7.34 -1.35 -7.71
N VAL A 40 8.26 -0.53 -7.22
CA VAL A 40 9.57 -1.01 -6.72
C VAL A 40 9.37 -1.91 -5.50
N MET A 41 8.49 -1.53 -4.59
CA MET A 41 8.17 -2.33 -3.41
C MET A 41 7.55 -3.67 -3.81
N LEU A 42 6.68 -3.67 -4.81
CA LEU A 42 6.08 -4.91 -5.33
C LEU A 42 7.16 -5.85 -5.87
N GLY A 43 8.14 -5.31 -6.59
CA GLY A 43 9.29 -6.08 -7.06
C GLY A 43 10.06 -6.72 -5.91
N ALA A 44 10.28 -5.98 -4.83
CA ALA A 44 10.97 -6.49 -3.65
C ALA A 44 10.17 -7.62 -2.97
N PHE A 45 8.87 -7.43 -2.80
CA PHE A 45 8.01 -8.47 -2.19
C PHE A 45 7.98 -9.74 -3.03
N LEU A 46 7.85 -9.62 -4.36
CA LEU A 46 7.82 -10.77 -5.26
C LEU A 46 9.18 -11.46 -5.36
N SER A 47 10.28 -10.73 -5.15
CA SER A 47 11.61 -11.33 -5.08
C SER A 47 11.77 -12.22 -3.85
N ALA A 48 11.15 -11.84 -2.74
CA ALA A 48 11.18 -12.65 -1.52
C ALA A 48 10.31 -13.89 -1.67
N GLU A 49 9.13 -13.75 -2.25
CA GLU A 49 8.20 -14.85 -2.52
C GLU A 49 7.34 -14.49 -3.74
N ASN A 50 7.49 -15.24 -4.82
CA ASN A 50 6.73 -15.00 -6.05
C ASN A 50 5.34 -15.66 -5.96
N SER A 51 4.43 -15.00 -5.26
CA SER A 51 3.06 -15.49 -5.04
C SER A 51 2.06 -14.34 -5.07
N VAL A 52 0.79 -14.67 -5.32
CA VAL A 52 -0.29 -13.67 -5.28
C VAL A 52 -0.44 -13.09 -3.86
N GLU A 53 -0.24 -13.90 -2.84
CA GLU A 53 -0.30 -13.47 -1.45
C GLU A 53 0.76 -12.40 -1.14
N SER A 54 1.95 -12.54 -1.71
CA SER A 54 3.03 -11.57 -1.57
C SER A 54 2.65 -10.24 -2.20
N ALA A 55 2.01 -10.26 -3.37
CA ALA A 55 1.53 -9.05 -4.04
C ALA A 55 0.42 -8.37 -3.22
N VAL A 56 -0.51 -9.15 -2.66
CA VAL A 56 -1.57 -8.64 -1.78
C VAL A 56 -0.97 -7.99 -0.54
N ALA A 57 0.02 -8.64 0.07
CA ALA A 57 0.72 -8.10 1.24
C ALA A 57 1.40 -6.78 0.93
N CYS A 58 2.01 -6.64 -0.25
CA CYS A 58 2.63 -5.39 -0.68
C CYS A 58 1.60 -4.27 -0.84
N CYS A 59 0.46 -4.54 -1.47
CA CYS A 59 -0.60 -3.55 -1.62
C CYS A 59 -1.14 -3.10 -0.26
N ALA A 60 -1.37 -4.01 0.66
CA ALA A 60 -1.80 -3.70 2.01
C ALA A 60 -0.76 -2.88 2.75
N PHE A 61 0.50 -3.27 2.68
CA PHE A 61 1.61 -2.59 3.32
C PHE A 61 1.71 -1.13 2.86
N THR A 62 1.71 -0.92 1.54
CA THR A 62 1.79 0.41 0.95
C THR A 62 0.56 1.25 1.31
N GLY A 63 -0.62 0.65 1.25
CA GLY A 63 -1.87 1.32 1.61
C GLY A 63 -1.92 1.74 3.07
N ILE A 64 -1.48 0.89 3.97
CA ILE A 64 -1.41 1.20 5.42
C ILE A 64 -0.44 2.35 5.67
N ALA A 65 0.72 2.35 5.00
CA ALA A 65 1.66 3.46 5.11
C ALA A 65 1.02 4.78 4.68
N GLY A 66 0.22 4.75 3.60
CA GLY A 66 -0.53 5.92 3.16
C GLY A 66 -1.58 6.37 4.16
N GLU A 67 -2.29 5.43 4.77
CA GLU A 67 -3.30 5.72 5.80
C GLU A 67 -2.67 6.36 7.04
N LEU A 68 -1.55 5.81 7.51
CA LEU A 68 -0.83 6.35 8.68
C LEU A 68 -0.33 7.76 8.41
N ALA A 69 0.25 8.00 7.23
CA ALA A 69 0.75 9.32 6.84
C ALA A 69 -0.38 10.34 6.71
N ALA A 70 -1.51 9.94 6.13
CA ALA A 70 -2.67 10.81 5.97
C ALA A 70 -3.27 11.20 7.32
N LYS A 71 -3.35 10.25 8.25
CA LYS A 71 -3.84 10.49 9.61
C LYS A 71 -2.98 11.50 10.32
N GLU A 72 -1.67 11.34 10.27
CA GLU A 72 -0.73 12.24 10.91
C GLU A 72 -0.73 13.63 10.27
N MET A 73 -0.76 13.69 8.95
CA MET A 73 -0.85 14.95 8.21
C MET A 73 -2.08 15.74 8.61
N THR A 74 -3.23 15.08 8.69
CA THR A 74 -4.50 15.72 9.07
C THR A 74 -4.45 16.19 10.52
N ALA A 75 -3.92 15.39 11.42
CA ALA A 75 -3.82 15.73 12.84
C ALA A 75 -2.95 16.97 13.07
N GLN A 76 -1.89 17.15 12.28
CA GLN A 76 -0.97 18.26 12.41
C GLN A 76 -1.24 19.38 11.42
N LYS A 77 -2.28 19.27 10.60
CA LYS A 77 -2.67 20.28 9.61
C LYS A 77 -1.54 20.62 8.66
N ARG A 78 -0.88 19.58 8.13
CA ARG A 78 0.23 19.71 7.18
C ARG A 78 -0.24 19.41 5.75
N GLY A 79 0.63 19.67 4.79
CA GLY A 79 0.33 19.49 3.37
C GLY A 79 0.99 18.26 2.75
N THR A 80 1.01 18.24 1.42
CA THR A 80 1.45 17.08 0.64
C THR A 80 2.92 16.74 0.81
N MET A 81 3.79 17.72 0.99
CA MET A 81 5.22 17.45 1.21
C MET A 81 5.43 16.67 2.52
N THR A 82 4.75 17.08 3.57
CA THR A 82 4.81 16.40 4.86
C THR A 82 4.19 15.01 4.77
N PHE A 83 3.08 14.87 4.02
CA PHE A 83 2.48 13.56 3.75
C PHE A 83 3.52 12.62 3.10
N ARG A 84 4.23 13.08 2.09
CA ARG A 84 5.24 12.29 1.39
C ARG A 84 6.33 11.81 2.35
N ASN A 85 6.83 12.72 3.19
CA ASN A 85 7.85 12.37 4.17
C ASN A 85 7.35 11.32 5.16
N TRP A 86 6.15 11.52 5.69
CA TRP A 86 5.56 10.56 6.63
C TRP A 86 5.19 9.23 5.97
N PHE A 87 4.81 9.25 4.70
CA PHE A 87 4.56 8.03 3.94
C PHE A 87 5.83 7.18 3.86
N ILE A 88 6.95 7.79 3.49
CA ILE A 88 8.24 7.11 3.40
C ILE A 88 8.69 6.62 4.78
N ASP A 89 8.52 7.45 5.80
CA ASP A 89 8.83 7.08 7.18
C ASP A 89 7.96 5.90 7.63
N ALA A 90 6.68 5.91 7.34
CA ALA A 90 5.78 4.82 7.69
C ALA A 90 6.18 3.50 7.02
N VAL A 91 6.64 3.56 5.78
CA VAL A 91 7.17 2.38 5.08
C VAL A 91 8.36 1.80 5.83
N SER A 92 9.31 2.65 6.25
CA SER A 92 10.52 2.18 6.92
C SER A 92 10.30 1.74 8.37
N LEU A 93 9.26 2.26 9.01
CA LEU A 93 8.96 2.01 10.43
C LEU A 93 7.79 1.04 10.64
N MET A 94 7.24 0.47 9.58
CA MET A 94 6.09 -0.42 9.67
C MET A 94 6.36 -1.58 10.63
N THR A 95 5.44 -1.80 11.56
CA THR A 95 5.52 -2.93 12.49
C THR A 95 4.59 -4.05 12.06
N PRO A 96 4.88 -5.31 12.45
CA PRO A 96 3.97 -6.41 12.18
C PRO A 96 2.56 -6.18 12.73
N GLU A 97 2.43 -5.53 13.87
CA GLU A 97 1.15 -5.22 14.51
C GLU A 97 0.35 -4.23 13.66
N GLN A 98 0.99 -3.19 13.12
CA GLN A 98 0.33 -2.23 12.25
C GLN A 98 -0.19 -2.90 10.98
N LEU A 99 0.61 -3.79 10.41
CA LEU A 99 0.23 -4.54 9.22
C LEU A 99 -0.93 -5.49 9.51
N GLU A 100 -0.86 -6.24 10.60
CA GLU A 100 -1.89 -7.19 10.98
C GLU A 100 -3.23 -6.51 11.26
N HIS A 101 -3.23 -5.44 12.05
CA HIS A 101 -4.46 -4.74 12.43
C HIS A 101 -5.00 -3.83 11.33
N GLY A 102 -4.14 -3.34 10.43
CA GLY A 102 -4.53 -2.39 9.40
C GLY A 102 -5.00 -3.02 8.10
N THR A 103 -4.65 -4.27 7.84
CA THR A 103 -4.96 -4.94 6.57
C THR A 103 -6.48 -5.06 6.35
N ASN A 104 -6.94 -4.57 5.21
CA ASN A 104 -8.35 -4.58 4.81
C ASN A 104 -8.44 -5.18 3.41
N VAL A 105 -8.45 -6.50 3.34
CA VAL A 105 -8.43 -7.27 2.10
C VAL A 105 -9.56 -8.28 2.13
N ASP A 106 -10.28 -8.40 1.02
CA ASP A 106 -11.22 -9.49 0.79
C ASP A 106 -10.94 -10.13 -0.57
N TRP A 107 -11.70 -11.16 -0.92
CA TRP A 107 -11.53 -11.86 -2.20
C TRP A 107 -12.85 -12.44 -2.67
N PHE A 108 -12.89 -12.72 -3.99
CA PHE A 108 -14.03 -13.37 -4.61
C PHE A 108 -13.61 -14.21 -5.81
#